data_8c151283b315bd5ddba27108f5f5e542
#
_entry.id   8c151283b315bd5ddba27108f5f5e542
#
_cell.length_a   1.000
_cell.length_b   1.000
_cell.length_c   1.000
_cell.angle_alpha   90.00
_cell.angle_beta   90.00
_cell.angle_gamma   90.00
#
_symmetry.space_group_name_H-M   'P 1'
#
loop_
_entity.id
_entity.type
_entity.pdbx_description
1 polymer ?
#
loop_
_entity_poly.entity_id
_entity_poly.type
_entity_poly.pdbx_seq_one_letter_code
_entity_poly.pdbx_strand_id
1 'polypeptide(L)'
;MGRFVEGADRSQLTLLPECLEDWVSDDNAVHVIDGFVEALDLHGMGFERAIAKETGRPSYHPAVLLKLYIYGYLNRVQSSRRLEREACRNVEMMWLIGRLAPDHKTIADFRKDNGAAIRQVCAKFVALCRQMGLLQTPSVAIDGSKFKAVNNRDRNFTDAKMARRMAQIEESVGRYLRQLDSADRQEPSEATIIKTTRIKEKIARLKQEMSRLEVLDAQMRNTPDQQISLTDADARSMATSGRGSGVVGYNVQVAVDTEHHLIVTHEVINVGNDRGQLARMSKQAKEVLEVDKLEAIADRGYFDGEEILACEEAGVSVTLPKPMTSGAKTEGRFGKQDFAYLPDEDVYRCPSGQLLPYHCTNVEHGMTLRRYWSTAACQGCAIKSQCTPSKERRIARWEHEHVVEKVQRRLDSNPDAMRTRRETVEHPFGTIKARMGATHFLMKRLRNVAAEMALHVLAYNLTRVMNIVGEPSLIAAIRAT
;
A
#
# COMPACT_ATOMS: atom_id res chain seq x y z
N MET A 1 45.05 -32.33 25.31
CA MET A 1 43.80 -31.67 25.60
C MET A 1 43.51 -30.72 24.48
N GLY A 2 42.45 -30.94 23.72
CA GLY A 2 42.02 -30.08 22.62
C GLY A 2 41.73 -28.68 23.10
N ARG A 3 42.10 -27.65 22.31
CA ARG A 3 41.84 -26.25 22.58
C ARG A 3 40.43 -25.79 22.16
N PHE A 4 39.59 -26.70 21.66
CA PHE A 4 38.27 -26.42 21.20
C PHE A 4 37.20 -26.93 22.14
N VAL A 5 36.07 -26.22 22.25
CA VAL A 5 34.88 -26.71 22.96
C VAL A 5 34.26 -27.82 22.12
N GLU A 6 34.09 -29.01 22.71
CA GLU A 6 33.49 -30.14 22.03
C GLU A 6 31.99 -30.19 22.30
N GLY A 7 31.21 -30.51 21.25
CA GLY A 7 29.75 -30.69 21.36
C GLY A 7 29.42 -32.07 21.96
N ALA A 8 28.16 -32.24 22.37
CA ALA A 8 27.65 -33.53 22.86
C ALA A 8 27.66 -34.59 21.76
N ASP A 9 27.90 -35.85 22.12
CA ASP A 9 27.80 -36.97 21.21
C ASP A 9 26.35 -37.14 20.71
N ARG A 10 26.13 -37.19 19.40
CA ARG A 10 24.80 -37.31 18.80
C ARG A 10 24.11 -38.64 19.10
N SER A 11 24.86 -39.67 19.52
CA SER A 11 24.36 -40.98 19.93
C SER A 11 24.16 -41.11 21.43
N GLN A 12 24.49 -40.08 22.23
CA GLN A 12 24.32 -40.11 23.66
C GLN A 12 22.82 -40.14 24.04
N LEU A 13 22.44 -41.19 24.76
CA LEU A 13 21.09 -41.30 25.34
C LEU A 13 21.04 -40.50 26.64
N THR A 14 20.03 -39.64 26.75
CA THR A 14 19.74 -38.94 28.02
C THR A 14 18.84 -39.80 28.91
N LEU A 15 19.12 -39.87 30.20
CA LEU A 15 18.35 -40.63 31.16
C LEU A 15 16.95 -40.02 31.40
N LEU A 16 16.85 -38.68 31.31
CA LEU A 16 15.60 -37.91 31.37
C LEU A 16 15.44 -37.18 30.01
N PRO A 17 14.27 -37.29 29.35
CA PRO A 17 14.03 -36.56 28.14
C PRO A 17 13.97 -35.06 28.47
N GLU A 18 14.73 -34.27 27.69
CA GLU A 18 14.65 -32.80 27.71
C GLU A 18 13.27 -32.34 27.29
N CYS A 19 12.70 -31.37 27.97
CA CYS A 19 11.45 -30.76 27.51
C CYS A 19 11.73 -29.56 26.60
N LEU A 20 10.74 -29.15 25.82
CA LEU A 20 10.93 -28.00 24.90
C LEU A 20 11.16 -26.69 25.67
N GLU A 21 10.67 -26.60 26.91
CA GLU A 21 10.86 -25.45 27.77
C GLU A 21 12.35 -25.23 28.14
N ASP A 22 13.14 -26.30 28.23
CA ASP A 22 14.58 -26.22 28.56
C ASP A 22 15.39 -25.54 27.39
N TRP A 23 14.79 -25.45 26.19
CA TRP A 23 15.43 -24.91 24.98
C TRP A 23 14.99 -23.48 24.62
N VAL A 24 14.00 -22.96 25.32
CA VAL A 24 13.41 -21.62 25.06
C VAL A 24 13.60 -20.76 26.30
N SER A 25 14.40 -19.69 26.18
CA SER A 25 14.65 -18.77 27.29
C SER A 25 13.40 -17.95 27.64
N ASP A 26 13.27 -17.55 28.91
CA ASP A 26 12.12 -16.80 29.42
C ASP A 26 11.88 -15.45 28.70
N ASP A 27 12.91 -14.88 28.13
CA ASP A 27 12.89 -13.63 27.35
C ASP A 27 12.68 -13.84 25.85
N ASN A 28 12.32 -15.05 25.41
CA ASN A 28 12.11 -15.33 23.99
C ASN A 28 10.78 -14.77 23.50
N ALA A 29 10.80 -14.16 22.33
CA ALA A 29 9.63 -13.58 21.67
C ALA A 29 8.45 -14.56 21.45
N VAL A 30 8.70 -15.88 21.48
CA VAL A 30 7.62 -16.88 21.36
C VAL A 30 6.63 -16.83 22.52
N HIS A 31 7.08 -16.45 23.73
CA HIS A 31 6.19 -16.27 24.87
C HIS A 31 5.23 -15.09 24.68
N VAL A 32 5.69 -14.02 24.02
CA VAL A 32 4.81 -12.90 23.61
C VAL A 32 3.77 -13.36 22.62
N ILE A 33 4.17 -14.14 21.59
CA ILE A 33 3.25 -14.65 20.57
C ILE A 33 2.22 -15.57 21.22
N ASP A 34 2.68 -16.49 22.07
CA ASP A 34 1.82 -17.44 22.76
C ASP A 34 0.79 -16.73 23.62
N GLY A 35 1.24 -15.88 24.55
CA GLY A 35 0.36 -15.12 25.43
C GLY A 35 -0.62 -14.23 24.68
N PHE A 36 -0.17 -13.54 23.63
CA PHE A 36 -1.04 -12.68 22.83
C PHE A 36 -2.16 -13.46 22.13
N VAL A 37 -1.83 -14.59 21.49
CA VAL A 37 -2.83 -15.41 20.80
C VAL A 37 -3.80 -16.09 21.77
N GLU A 38 -3.33 -16.54 22.93
CA GLU A 38 -4.21 -17.14 23.95
C GLU A 38 -5.19 -16.12 24.57
N ALA A 39 -4.82 -14.83 24.61
CA ALA A 39 -5.71 -13.76 25.08
C ALA A 39 -6.80 -13.36 24.07
N LEU A 40 -6.76 -13.87 22.82
CA LEU A 40 -7.73 -13.51 21.78
C LEU A 40 -8.99 -14.38 21.84
N ASP A 41 -10.17 -13.76 21.74
CA ASP A 41 -11.41 -14.46 21.43
C ASP A 41 -11.49 -14.78 19.92
N LEU A 42 -10.84 -15.87 19.52
CA LEU A 42 -10.77 -16.28 18.13
C LEU A 42 -12.15 -16.63 17.54
N HIS A 43 -13.09 -17.10 18.38
CA HIS A 43 -14.45 -17.37 17.94
C HIS A 43 -15.20 -16.07 17.64
N GLY A 44 -15.19 -15.12 18.57
CA GLY A 44 -15.83 -13.81 18.39
C GLY A 44 -15.21 -12.98 17.25
N MET A 45 -13.94 -13.22 16.91
CA MET A 45 -13.27 -12.64 15.74
C MET A 45 -13.64 -13.32 14.43
N GLY A 46 -14.43 -14.39 14.44
CA GLY A 46 -14.90 -15.09 13.26
C GLY A 46 -13.84 -15.99 12.58
N PHE A 47 -12.87 -16.51 13.35
CA PHE A 47 -11.98 -17.54 12.82
C PHE A 47 -12.74 -18.83 12.54
N GLU A 48 -12.57 -19.35 11.33
CA GLU A 48 -13.11 -20.66 10.98
C GLU A 48 -12.49 -21.75 11.85
N ARG A 49 -13.31 -22.71 12.30
CA ARG A 49 -12.90 -23.87 13.11
C ARG A 49 -12.40 -23.50 14.52
N ALA A 50 -12.77 -22.34 15.05
CA ALA A 50 -12.52 -21.98 16.45
C ALA A 50 -13.36 -22.87 17.41
N ILE A 51 -14.47 -23.40 16.93
CA ILE A 51 -15.28 -24.43 17.61
C ILE A 51 -15.06 -25.76 16.90
N ALA A 52 -14.72 -26.79 17.69
CA ALA A 52 -14.54 -28.14 17.16
C ALA A 52 -15.86 -28.69 16.59
N LYS A 53 -15.81 -29.35 15.44
CA LYS A 53 -16.96 -30.07 14.89
C LYS A 53 -17.13 -31.39 15.63
N GLU A 54 -18.38 -31.79 15.85
CA GLU A 54 -18.70 -33.05 16.52
C GLU A 54 -18.30 -34.30 15.71
N THR A 55 -18.24 -34.17 14.38
CA THR A 55 -17.93 -35.29 13.47
C THR A 55 -16.89 -34.86 12.42
N GLY A 56 -16.16 -35.83 11.88
CA GLY A 56 -15.17 -35.65 10.83
C GLY A 56 -13.75 -35.73 11.34
N ARG A 57 -12.78 -35.52 10.42
CA ARG A 57 -11.35 -35.48 10.78
C ARG A 57 -11.06 -34.27 11.68
N PRO A 58 -10.38 -34.44 12.83
CA PRO A 58 -9.97 -33.33 13.67
C PRO A 58 -9.17 -32.30 12.89
N SER A 59 -9.51 -31.03 13.07
CA SER A 59 -8.78 -29.89 12.47
C SER A 59 -7.81 -29.29 13.49
N TYR A 60 -6.77 -28.62 13.00
CA TYR A 60 -5.97 -27.78 13.88
C TYR A 60 -6.81 -26.60 14.39
N HIS A 61 -6.66 -26.27 15.67
CA HIS A 61 -7.27 -25.06 16.23
C HIS A 61 -6.65 -23.81 15.57
N PRO A 62 -7.40 -22.75 15.26
CA PRO A 62 -6.89 -21.57 14.59
C PRO A 62 -5.75 -20.87 15.34
N ALA A 63 -5.69 -20.97 16.67
CA ALA A 63 -4.56 -20.47 17.46
C ALA A 63 -3.21 -21.04 16.99
N VAL A 64 -3.14 -22.34 16.70
CA VAL A 64 -1.91 -23.00 16.23
C VAL A 64 -1.41 -22.39 14.92
N LEU A 65 -2.32 -22.19 13.97
CA LEU A 65 -1.98 -21.65 12.65
C LEU A 65 -1.71 -20.13 12.72
N LEU A 66 -2.37 -19.40 13.60
CA LEU A 66 -2.11 -17.98 13.84
C LEU A 66 -0.73 -17.77 14.48
N LYS A 67 -0.40 -18.52 15.53
CA LYS A 67 0.93 -18.53 16.17
C LYS A 67 2.03 -18.80 15.15
N LEU A 68 1.84 -19.83 14.31
CA LEU A 68 2.75 -20.20 13.25
C LEU A 68 2.96 -19.06 12.23
N TYR A 69 1.91 -18.35 11.85
CA TYR A 69 2.04 -17.21 10.94
C TYR A 69 2.73 -16.02 11.60
N ILE A 70 2.35 -15.65 12.82
CA ILE A 70 2.98 -14.52 13.53
C ILE A 70 4.48 -14.77 13.66
N TYR A 71 4.88 -15.96 14.14
CA TYR A 71 6.30 -16.35 14.22
C TYR A 71 6.99 -16.27 12.86
N GLY A 72 6.33 -16.78 11.81
CA GLY A 72 6.89 -16.78 10.48
C GLY A 72 7.13 -15.39 9.91
N TYR A 73 6.22 -14.45 10.15
CA TYR A 73 6.38 -13.07 9.68
C TYR A 73 7.44 -12.31 10.47
N LEU A 74 7.57 -12.56 11.78
CA LEU A 74 8.66 -12.04 12.61
C LEU A 74 10.03 -12.53 12.12
N ASN A 75 10.13 -13.81 11.74
CA ASN A 75 11.38 -14.48 11.36
C ASN A 75 11.60 -14.61 9.84
N ARG A 76 10.89 -13.82 8.99
CA ARG A 76 11.00 -13.83 7.51
C ARG A 76 10.67 -15.18 6.85
N VAL A 77 9.86 -15.99 7.48
CA VAL A 77 9.39 -17.29 6.99
C VAL A 77 7.92 -17.17 6.57
N GLN A 78 7.63 -16.53 5.45
CA GLN A 78 6.28 -16.19 5.00
C GLN A 78 5.62 -17.28 4.12
N SER A 79 6.43 -18.17 3.55
CA SER A 79 5.97 -19.25 2.66
C SER A 79 5.42 -20.41 3.47
N SER A 80 4.19 -20.89 3.16
CA SER A 80 3.57 -22.04 3.81
C SER A 80 4.45 -23.32 3.77
N ARG A 81 5.16 -23.55 2.66
CA ARG A 81 6.08 -24.68 2.56
C ARG A 81 7.33 -24.55 3.43
N ARG A 82 7.77 -23.29 3.69
CA ARG A 82 8.85 -23.07 4.63
C ARG A 82 8.36 -23.20 6.06
N LEU A 83 7.16 -22.69 6.37
CA LEU A 83 6.52 -22.82 7.69
C LEU A 83 6.31 -24.30 8.06
N GLU A 84 5.82 -25.14 7.14
CA GLU A 84 5.72 -26.59 7.32
C GLU A 84 7.06 -27.21 7.72
N ARG A 85 8.16 -26.82 7.05
CA ARG A 85 9.51 -27.32 7.40
C ARG A 85 9.99 -26.81 8.76
N GLU A 86 9.76 -25.55 9.09
CA GLU A 86 10.14 -24.99 10.39
C GLU A 86 9.36 -25.63 11.54
N ALA A 87 8.09 -25.96 11.34
CA ALA A 87 7.28 -26.70 12.33
C ALA A 87 7.90 -28.07 12.72
N CYS A 88 8.67 -28.69 11.83
CA CYS A 88 9.31 -29.99 12.06
C CYS A 88 10.74 -29.92 12.60
N ARG A 89 11.40 -28.74 12.59
CA ARG A 89 12.85 -28.67 12.87
C ARG A 89 13.28 -27.49 13.75
N ASN A 90 12.44 -26.47 13.91
CA ASN A 90 12.75 -25.29 14.68
C ASN A 90 12.20 -25.45 16.08
N VAL A 91 13.05 -25.41 17.10
CA VAL A 91 12.68 -25.67 18.48
C VAL A 91 11.68 -24.65 19.02
N GLU A 92 11.88 -23.36 18.72
CA GLU A 92 10.95 -22.30 19.11
C GLU A 92 9.55 -22.51 18.51
N MET A 93 9.51 -22.90 17.21
CA MET A 93 8.26 -23.22 16.52
C MET A 93 7.60 -24.47 17.13
N MET A 94 8.39 -25.51 17.42
CA MET A 94 7.88 -26.73 18.07
C MET A 94 7.30 -26.43 19.46
N TRP A 95 7.95 -25.58 20.24
CA TRP A 95 7.44 -25.11 21.51
C TRP A 95 6.10 -24.38 21.33
N LEU A 96 6.07 -23.38 20.45
CA LEU A 96 4.92 -22.49 20.21
C LEU A 96 3.66 -23.22 19.76
N ILE A 97 3.79 -24.28 18.98
CA ILE A 97 2.65 -25.04 18.43
C ILE A 97 2.52 -26.47 18.98
N GLY A 98 3.22 -26.79 20.08
CA GLY A 98 3.11 -28.08 20.76
C GLY A 98 3.53 -29.26 19.89
N ARG A 99 4.62 -29.15 19.12
CA ARG A 99 5.11 -30.15 18.17
C ARG A 99 4.11 -30.56 17.06
N LEU A 100 3.07 -29.78 16.83
CA LEU A 100 2.16 -30.01 15.71
C LEU A 100 2.85 -29.66 14.39
N ALA A 101 2.55 -30.40 13.34
CA ALA A 101 3.16 -30.22 12.01
C ALA A 101 2.08 -30.13 10.92
N PRO A 102 1.38 -28.98 10.82
CA PRO A 102 0.39 -28.78 9.77
C PRO A 102 1.07 -28.73 8.40
N ASP A 103 0.45 -29.37 7.41
CA ASP A 103 0.95 -29.34 6.03
C ASP A 103 0.77 -27.95 5.39
N HIS A 104 1.59 -27.69 4.37
CA HIS A 104 1.61 -26.37 3.71
C HIS A 104 0.29 -25.95 3.06
N LYS A 105 -0.56 -26.90 2.70
CA LYS A 105 -1.91 -26.60 2.15
C LYS A 105 -2.83 -26.11 3.26
N THR A 106 -2.85 -26.80 4.40
CA THR A 106 -3.59 -26.37 5.60
C THR A 106 -3.18 -24.98 6.05
N ILE A 107 -1.85 -24.72 6.08
CA ILE A 107 -1.30 -23.41 6.42
C ILE A 107 -1.77 -22.34 5.41
N ALA A 108 -1.68 -22.62 4.10
CA ALA A 108 -2.09 -21.67 3.07
C ALA A 108 -3.60 -21.39 3.07
N ASP A 109 -4.42 -22.43 3.22
CA ASP A 109 -5.88 -22.31 3.28
C ASP A 109 -6.30 -21.47 4.51
N PHE A 110 -5.69 -21.67 5.68
CA PHE A 110 -5.96 -20.86 6.87
C PHE A 110 -5.85 -19.35 6.61
N ARG A 111 -4.72 -18.89 6.04
CA ARG A 111 -4.52 -17.47 5.74
C ARG A 111 -5.52 -16.94 4.70
N LYS A 112 -5.87 -17.76 3.71
CA LYS A 112 -6.82 -17.40 2.66
C LYS A 112 -8.23 -17.26 3.21
N ASP A 113 -8.66 -18.19 4.08
CA ASP A 113 -10.03 -18.30 4.55
C ASP A 113 -10.32 -17.35 5.72
N ASN A 114 -9.32 -17.05 6.55
CA ASN A 114 -9.44 -16.21 7.75
C ASN A 114 -8.95 -14.75 7.58
N GLY A 115 -8.93 -14.22 6.36
CA GLY A 115 -8.35 -12.90 6.10
C GLY A 115 -8.99 -11.73 6.86
N ALA A 116 -10.29 -11.77 7.11
CA ALA A 116 -10.99 -10.75 7.90
C ALA A 116 -10.61 -10.83 9.39
N ALA A 117 -10.60 -12.03 9.95
CA ALA A 117 -10.22 -12.28 11.33
C ALA A 117 -8.75 -11.87 11.60
N ILE A 118 -7.83 -12.19 10.69
CA ILE A 118 -6.42 -11.77 10.80
C ILE A 118 -6.28 -10.23 10.89
N ARG A 119 -7.08 -9.47 10.13
CA ARG A 119 -7.09 -8.00 10.24
C ARG A 119 -7.61 -7.53 11.61
N GLN A 120 -8.60 -8.22 12.17
CA GLN A 120 -9.08 -7.91 13.53
C GLN A 120 -8.01 -8.17 14.59
N VAL A 121 -7.19 -9.21 14.44
CA VAL A 121 -6.03 -9.48 15.33
C VAL A 121 -5.07 -8.29 15.32
N CYS A 122 -4.77 -7.74 14.14
CA CYS A 122 -3.93 -6.54 14.02
C CYS A 122 -4.54 -5.35 14.77
N ALA A 123 -5.85 -5.09 14.61
CA ALA A 123 -6.55 -4.03 15.31
C ALA A 123 -6.55 -4.23 16.85
N LYS A 124 -6.72 -5.47 17.33
CA LYS A 124 -6.63 -5.79 18.76
C LYS A 124 -5.24 -5.51 19.33
N PHE A 125 -4.18 -5.80 18.58
CA PHE A 125 -2.84 -5.46 19.03
C PHE A 125 -2.62 -3.94 19.13
N VAL A 126 -3.15 -3.16 18.19
CA VAL A 126 -3.10 -1.68 18.27
C VAL A 126 -3.89 -1.17 19.48
N ALA A 127 -5.05 -1.76 19.79
CA ALA A 127 -5.81 -1.42 20.98
C ALA A 127 -5.02 -1.72 22.28
N LEU A 128 -4.30 -2.85 22.32
CA LEU A 128 -3.38 -3.17 23.44
C LEU A 128 -2.27 -2.10 23.54
N CYS A 129 -1.63 -1.71 22.44
CA CYS A 129 -0.61 -0.64 22.44
C CYS A 129 -1.17 0.67 23.03
N ARG A 130 -2.42 1.02 22.69
CA ARG A 130 -3.09 2.20 23.26
C ARG A 130 -3.32 2.05 24.78
N GLN A 131 -3.80 0.90 25.24
CA GLN A 131 -3.97 0.62 26.67
C GLN A 131 -2.66 0.68 27.46
N MET A 132 -1.55 0.30 26.80
CA MET A 132 -0.19 0.43 27.37
C MET A 132 0.34 1.87 27.37
N GLY A 133 -0.42 2.84 26.86
CA GLY A 133 0.02 4.24 26.77
C GLY A 133 1.03 4.54 25.66
N LEU A 134 1.19 3.65 24.67
CA LEU A 134 2.13 3.84 23.55
C LEU A 134 1.54 4.67 22.40
N LEU A 135 0.29 5.09 22.48
CA LEU A 135 -0.42 5.85 21.43
C LEU A 135 -1.17 7.05 22.04
N GLN A 136 -0.48 7.83 22.88
CA GLN A 136 -1.08 8.95 23.58
C GLN A 136 -1.08 10.26 22.76
N THR A 137 -0.12 10.40 21.85
CA THR A 137 0.01 11.58 21.01
C THR A 137 -1.00 11.49 19.86
N PRO A 138 -1.98 12.42 19.76
CA PRO A 138 -3.01 12.37 18.70
C PRO A 138 -2.46 12.93 17.37
N SER A 139 -1.35 12.36 16.89
CA SER A 139 -0.65 12.78 15.68
C SER A 139 -0.18 11.56 14.87
N VAL A 140 -0.51 11.55 13.59
CA VAL A 140 -0.12 10.49 12.65
C VAL A 140 0.48 11.05 11.38
N ALA A 141 1.45 10.31 10.82
CA ALA A 141 1.94 10.53 9.46
C ALA A 141 1.28 9.53 8.51
N ILE A 142 0.74 10.02 7.39
CA ILE A 142 0.06 9.20 6.38
C ILE A 142 0.94 9.09 5.15
N ASP A 143 1.10 7.85 4.65
CA ASP A 143 1.83 7.56 3.41
C ASP A 143 1.33 6.30 2.71
N GLY A 144 1.60 6.25 1.39
CA GLY A 144 1.33 5.12 0.53
C GLY A 144 2.61 4.54 -0.08
N SER A 145 2.73 3.22 -0.09
CA SER A 145 3.85 2.56 -0.74
C SER A 145 3.43 1.40 -1.62
N LYS A 146 4.07 1.29 -2.80
CA LYS A 146 3.75 0.28 -3.78
C LYS A 146 4.50 -1.01 -3.52
N PHE A 147 3.76 -2.13 -3.52
CA PHE A 147 4.24 -3.49 -3.36
C PHE A 147 3.91 -4.32 -4.59
N LYS A 148 4.84 -5.13 -5.05
CA LYS A 148 4.62 -6.00 -6.21
C LYS A 148 3.58 -7.07 -5.91
N ALA A 149 2.67 -7.30 -6.85
CA ALA A 149 1.78 -8.46 -6.83
C ALA A 149 2.49 -9.73 -7.32
N VAL A 150 1.86 -10.88 -7.12
CA VAL A 150 2.17 -12.10 -7.87
C VAL A 150 1.83 -11.84 -9.33
N ASN A 151 2.80 -11.46 -10.12
CA ASN A 151 2.57 -11.03 -11.50
C ASN A 151 3.57 -11.64 -12.46
N ASN A 152 3.10 -11.86 -13.70
CA ASN A 152 3.93 -12.08 -14.86
C ASN A 152 3.84 -10.82 -15.75
N ARG A 153 4.98 -10.17 -16.00
CA ARG A 153 5.05 -8.92 -16.77
C ARG A 153 4.34 -9.01 -18.13
N ASP A 154 4.40 -10.17 -18.78
CA ASP A 154 3.82 -10.39 -20.11
C ASP A 154 2.30 -10.63 -20.08
N ARG A 155 1.74 -10.86 -18.89
CA ARG A 155 0.31 -11.09 -18.68
C ARG A 155 -0.44 -9.90 -18.07
N ASN A 156 0.19 -8.72 -18.05
CA ASN A 156 -0.46 -7.48 -17.62
C ASN A 156 -0.57 -6.52 -18.80
N PHE A 157 -1.78 -6.12 -19.14
CA PHE A 157 -2.09 -5.25 -20.27
C PHE A 157 -2.67 -3.92 -19.78
N THR A 158 -2.16 -2.87 -20.37
CA THR A 158 -2.70 -1.52 -20.39
C THR A 158 -3.04 -1.19 -21.84
N ASP A 159 -3.85 -0.19 -22.11
CA ASP A 159 -4.25 0.20 -23.48
C ASP A 159 -3.04 0.33 -24.41
N ALA A 160 -2.03 1.11 -24.00
CA ALA A 160 -0.82 1.31 -24.80
C ALA A 160 -0.01 0.02 -25.05
N LYS A 161 -0.01 -0.92 -24.10
CA LYS A 161 0.69 -2.20 -24.25
C LYS A 161 -0.10 -3.15 -25.13
N MET A 162 -1.43 -3.13 -25.04
CA MET A 162 -2.33 -3.92 -25.87
C MET A 162 -2.18 -3.51 -27.34
N ALA A 163 -2.33 -2.22 -27.64
CA ALA A 163 -2.18 -1.67 -28.99
C ALA A 163 -0.80 -2.01 -29.58
N ARG A 164 0.27 -1.85 -28.83
CA ARG A 164 1.63 -2.21 -29.27
C ARG A 164 1.78 -3.68 -29.60
N ARG A 165 1.20 -4.58 -28.76
CA ARG A 165 1.28 -6.01 -28.99
C ARG A 165 0.51 -6.46 -30.21
N MET A 166 -0.69 -5.91 -30.43
CA MET A 166 -1.50 -6.17 -31.61
C MET A 166 -0.77 -5.73 -32.88
N ALA A 167 -0.21 -4.52 -32.91
CA ALA A 167 0.58 -4.03 -34.04
C ALA A 167 1.80 -4.91 -34.36
N GLN A 168 2.50 -5.40 -33.34
CA GLN A 168 3.64 -6.34 -33.51
C GLN A 168 3.21 -7.68 -34.15
N ILE A 169 2.02 -8.17 -33.79
CA ILE A 169 1.49 -9.40 -34.35
C ILE A 169 1.11 -9.16 -35.81
N GLU A 170 0.42 -8.09 -36.13
CA GLU A 170 0.04 -7.71 -37.50
C GLU A 170 1.27 -7.59 -38.44
N GLU A 171 2.30 -6.89 -37.94
CA GLU A 171 3.56 -6.76 -38.71
C GLU A 171 4.21 -8.13 -38.94
N SER A 172 4.22 -8.99 -37.89
CA SER A 172 4.78 -10.33 -37.99
C SER A 172 4.01 -11.23 -38.96
N VAL A 173 2.68 -11.17 -38.93
CA VAL A 173 1.82 -11.89 -39.89
C VAL A 173 2.09 -11.38 -41.31
N GLY A 174 2.14 -10.06 -41.54
CA GLY A 174 2.47 -9.49 -42.84
C GLY A 174 3.85 -9.92 -43.35
N ARG A 175 4.84 -9.97 -42.51
CA ARG A 175 6.19 -10.48 -42.84
C ARG A 175 6.17 -11.96 -43.26
N TYR A 176 5.46 -12.81 -42.50
CA TYR A 176 5.35 -14.24 -42.82
C TYR A 176 4.53 -14.50 -44.09
N LEU A 177 3.49 -13.71 -44.39
CA LEU A 177 2.74 -13.80 -45.63
C LEU A 177 3.66 -13.48 -46.84
N ARG A 178 4.46 -12.40 -46.77
CA ARG A 178 5.45 -12.10 -47.83
C ARG A 178 6.47 -13.21 -48.04
N GLN A 179 6.87 -13.92 -46.95
CA GLN A 179 7.76 -15.08 -47.08
C GLN A 179 7.09 -16.28 -47.74
N LEU A 180 5.79 -16.51 -47.51
CA LEU A 180 5.02 -17.53 -48.25
C LEU A 180 4.91 -17.20 -49.73
N ASP A 181 4.55 -15.95 -50.07
CA ASP A 181 4.47 -15.50 -51.48
C ASP A 181 5.81 -15.65 -52.22
N SER A 182 6.91 -15.41 -51.53
CA SER A 182 8.25 -15.60 -52.09
C SER A 182 8.61 -17.10 -52.28
N ALA A 183 8.16 -17.97 -51.35
CA ALA A 183 8.38 -19.41 -51.42
C ALA A 183 7.51 -20.05 -52.52
N ASP A 184 6.29 -19.58 -52.73
CA ASP A 184 5.39 -20.08 -53.77
C ASP A 184 5.88 -19.78 -55.20
N ARG A 185 6.82 -18.85 -55.36
CA ARG A 185 7.46 -18.52 -56.64
C ARG A 185 8.72 -19.37 -56.94
N GLN A 186 9.14 -20.19 -55.99
CA GLN A 186 10.35 -21.08 -56.13
C GLN A 186 9.92 -22.50 -56.47
N GLU A 187 10.80 -23.25 -57.17
CA GLU A 187 10.53 -24.66 -57.46
C GLU A 187 10.33 -25.45 -56.15
N PRO A 188 9.33 -26.35 -56.15
CA PRO A 188 9.04 -27.16 -54.97
C PRO A 188 10.22 -28.07 -54.59
N SER A 189 10.80 -27.84 -53.42
CA SER A 189 11.76 -28.74 -52.80
C SER A 189 11.24 -29.22 -51.45
N GLU A 190 11.67 -30.37 -50.99
CA GLU A 190 11.28 -30.91 -49.65
C GLU A 190 11.55 -29.89 -48.56
N ALA A 191 12.70 -29.20 -48.60
CA ALA A 191 13.05 -28.13 -47.65
C ALA A 191 12.09 -26.93 -47.73
N THR A 192 11.62 -26.55 -48.92
CA THR A 192 10.65 -25.47 -49.14
C THR A 192 9.30 -25.86 -48.58
N ILE A 193 8.85 -27.09 -48.76
CA ILE A 193 7.56 -27.58 -48.21
C ILE A 193 7.60 -27.58 -46.67
N ILE A 194 8.66 -28.06 -46.03
CA ILE A 194 8.82 -28.04 -44.58
C ILE A 194 8.81 -26.58 -44.05
N LYS A 195 9.51 -25.68 -44.73
CA LYS A 195 9.59 -24.26 -44.35
C LYS A 195 8.23 -23.56 -44.47
N THR A 196 7.50 -23.78 -45.54
CA THR A 196 6.16 -23.19 -45.76
C THR A 196 5.14 -23.70 -44.74
N THR A 197 5.18 -25.01 -44.42
CA THR A 197 4.34 -25.61 -43.40
C THR A 197 4.57 -24.95 -42.02
N ARG A 198 5.84 -24.82 -41.62
CA ARG A 198 6.20 -24.13 -40.37
C ARG A 198 5.76 -22.66 -40.32
N ILE A 199 5.82 -21.95 -41.45
CA ILE A 199 5.37 -20.55 -41.55
C ILE A 199 3.83 -20.49 -41.43
N LYS A 200 3.08 -21.38 -42.10
CA LYS A 200 1.62 -21.49 -41.98
C LYS A 200 1.18 -21.75 -40.52
N GLU A 201 1.85 -22.66 -39.82
CA GLU A 201 1.60 -22.92 -38.41
C GLU A 201 1.87 -21.69 -37.51
N LYS A 202 2.96 -20.94 -37.77
CA LYS A 202 3.26 -19.70 -37.06
C LYS A 202 2.18 -18.64 -37.27
N ILE A 203 1.72 -18.45 -38.52
CA ILE A 203 0.64 -17.53 -38.84
C ILE A 203 -0.64 -17.93 -38.11
N ALA A 204 -1.00 -19.22 -38.12
CA ALA A 204 -2.17 -19.71 -37.42
C ALA A 204 -2.14 -19.41 -35.92
N ARG A 205 -0.98 -19.65 -35.29
CA ARG A 205 -0.76 -19.31 -33.84
C ARG A 205 -0.88 -17.80 -33.59
N LEU A 206 -0.28 -16.97 -34.43
CA LEU A 206 -0.36 -15.51 -34.30
C LEU A 206 -1.78 -14.98 -34.49
N LYS A 207 -2.54 -15.52 -35.45
CA LYS A 207 -3.97 -15.18 -35.63
C LYS A 207 -4.81 -15.59 -34.42
N GLN A 208 -4.56 -16.77 -33.84
CA GLN A 208 -5.22 -17.21 -32.63
C GLN A 208 -4.87 -16.30 -31.43
N GLU A 209 -3.59 -15.88 -31.32
CA GLU A 209 -3.19 -14.91 -30.28
C GLU A 209 -3.90 -13.55 -30.49
N MET A 210 -4.00 -13.08 -31.73
CA MET A 210 -4.72 -11.84 -32.06
C MET A 210 -6.17 -11.88 -31.62
N SER A 211 -6.93 -12.93 -32.00
CA SER A 211 -8.34 -13.08 -31.60
C SER A 211 -8.49 -13.14 -30.08
N ARG A 212 -7.54 -13.76 -29.39
CA ARG A 212 -7.52 -13.76 -27.93
C ARG A 212 -7.29 -12.36 -27.35
N LEU A 213 -6.38 -11.59 -27.93
CA LEU A 213 -6.10 -10.21 -27.49
C LEU A 213 -7.29 -9.28 -27.75
N GLU A 214 -8.02 -9.45 -28.86
CA GLU A 214 -9.26 -8.70 -29.14
C GLU A 214 -10.32 -8.92 -28.06
N VAL A 215 -10.51 -10.17 -27.62
CA VAL A 215 -11.44 -10.48 -26.51
C VAL A 215 -10.98 -9.83 -25.21
N LEU A 216 -9.66 -9.86 -24.92
CA LEU A 216 -9.10 -9.22 -23.73
C LEU A 216 -9.18 -7.69 -23.80
N ASP A 217 -9.01 -7.09 -24.98
CA ASP A 217 -9.16 -5.65 -25.20
C ASP A 217 -10.60 -5.21 -24.91
N ALA A 218 -11.58 -5.96 -25.40
CA ALA A 218 -12.99 -5.69 -25.12
C ALA A 218 -13.31 -5.81 -23.61
N GLN A 219 -12.74 -6.80 -22.91
CA GLN A 219 -12.86 -6.92 -21.46
C GLN A 219 -12.19 -5.77 -20.73
N MET A 220 -11.00 -5.36 -21.16
CA MET A 220 -10.21 -4.27 -20.56
C MET A 220 -10.94 -2.92 -20.68
N ARG A 221 -11.57 -2.62 -21.82
CA ARG A 221 -12.37 -1.40 -22.03
C ARG A 221 -13.57 -1.29 -21.10
N ASN A 222 -14.08 -2.41 -20.62
CA ASN A 222 -15.16 -2.46 -19.64
C ASN A 222 -14.69 -2.26 -18.19
N THR A 223 -13.37 -2.21 -17.95
CA THR A 223 -12.83 -1.90 -16.62
C THR A 223 -12.65 -0.39 -16.43
N PRO A 224 -12.94 0.18 -15.23
CA PRO A 224 -12.87 1.63 -15.01
C PRO A 224 -11.51 2.25 -15.29
N ASP A 225 -10.44 1.48 -15.12
CA ASP A 225 -9.04 1.91 -15.24
C ASP A 225 -8.36 1.40 -16.53
N GLN A 226 -9.12 0.77 -17.44
CA GLN A 226 -8.64 0.24 -18.71
C GLN A 226 -7.35 -0.60 -18.58
N GLN A 227 -7.30 -1.44 -17.56
CA GLN A 227 -6.21 -2.36 -17.31
C GLN A 227 -6.73 -3.77 -17.00
N ILE A 228 -5.98 -4.77 -17.41
CA ILE A 228 -6.27 -6.16 -17.09
C ILE A 228 -4.98 -6.93 -16.77
N SER A 229 -4.99 -7.66 -15.65
CA SER A 229 -3.94 -8.60 -15.29
C SER A 229 -4.47 -10.03 -15.33
N LEU A 230 -3.88 -10.86 -16.19
CA LEU A 230 -4.27 -12.27 -16.31
C LEU A 230 -3.68 -13.17 -15.21
N THR A 231 -2.80 -12.64 -14.38
CA THR A 231 -2.18 -13.38 -13.28
C THR A 231 -2.88 -13.09 -11.96
N ASP A 232 -3.19 -11.82 -11.70
CA ASP A 232 -3.91 -11.35 -10.53
C ASP A 232 -4.87 -10.24 -10.97
N ALA A 233 -6.17 -10.54 -11.00
CA ALA A 233 -7.19 -9.68 -11.59
C ALA A 233 -7.30 -8.29 -10.92
N ASP A 234 -6.93 -8.20 -9.63
CA ASP A 234 -7.02 -6.96 -8.86
C ASP A 234 -5.72 -6.13 -8.91
N ALA A 235 -4.61 -6.72 -9.36
CA ALA A 235 -3.33 -6.00 -9.46
C ALA A 235 -3.37 -4.97 -10.60
N ARG A 236 -2.77 -3.80 -10.35
CA ARG A 236 -2.71 -2.69 -11.31
C ARG A 236 -1.29 -2.23 -11.59
N SER A 237 -1.07 -1.72 -12.80
CA SER A 237 0.17 -1.04 -13.17
C SER A 237 0.19 0.33 -12.50
N MET A 238 1.17 0.57 -11.66
CA MET A 238 1.30 1.80 -10.88
C MET A 238 2.62 2.47 -11.23
N ALA A 239 2.59 3.78 -11.46
CA ALA A 239 3.81 4.56 -11.65
C ALA A 239 4.63 4.57 -10.34
N THR A 240 5.93 4.41 -10.46
CA THR A 240 6.88 4.65 -9.38
C THR A 240 7.66 5.94 -9.67
N SER A 241 8.20 6.59 -8.64
CA SER A 241 8.99 7.82 -8.76
C SER A 241 10.30 7.65 -9.55
N GLY A 242 10.69 6.42 -9.91
CA GLY A 242 11.87 6.12 -10.71
C GLY A 242 11.54 5.99 -12.19
N ARG A 243 12.21 6.78 -13.00
CA ARG A 243 12.31 6.79 -14.48
C ARG A 243 11.54 5.66 -15.22
N GLY A 244 10.22 5.77 -15.30
CA GLY A 244 9.41 5.00 -16.27
C GLY A 244 9.17 3.52 -15.98
N SER A 245 9.67 2.94 -14.90
CA SER A 245 9.38 1.55 -14.54
C SER A 245 8.16 1.48 -13.61
N GLY A 246 6.99 1.20 -14.18
CA GLY A 246 5.80 0.91 -13.40
C GLY A 246 5.92 -0.45 -12.67
N VAL A 247 5.34 -0.53 -11.47
CA VAL A 247 5.17 -1.77 -10.72
C VAL A 247 3.74 -2.25 -10.91
N VAL A 248 3.57 -3.52 -11.29
CA VAL A 248 2.25 -4.15 -11.23
C VAL A 248 2.07 -4.70 -9.82
N GLY A 249 1.12 -4.12 -9.10
CA GLY A 249 0.97 -4.44 -7.68
C GLY A 249 -0.22 -3.75 -7.04
N TYR A 250 -0.03 -3.48 -5.76
CA TYR A 250 -0.98 -2.82 -4.88
C TYR A 250 -0.32 -1.63 -4.20
N ASN A 251 -1.12 -0.66 -3.83
CA ASN A 251 -0.72 0.47 -3.03
C ASN A 251 -1.14 0.22 -1.58
N VAL A 252 -0.18 0.21 -0.66
CA VAL A 252 -0.42 0.02 0.77
C VAL A 252 -0.39 1.39 1.42
N GLN A 253 -1.52 1.81 1.97
CA GLN A 253 -1.69 3.02 2.75
C GLN A 253 -1.47 2.71 4.22
N VAL A 254 -0.78 3.59 4.95
CA VAL A 254 -0.58 3.49 6.39
C VAL A 254 -0.78 4.84 7.06
N ALA A 255 -1.34 4.83 8.28
CA ALA A 255 -1.24 5.92 9.22
C ALA A 255 -0.36 5.46 10.39
N VAL A 256 0.71 6.18 10.64
CA VAL A 256 1.78 5.82 11.56
C VAL A 256 1.85 6.86 12.67
N ASP A 257 1.86 6.43 13.91
CA ASP A 257 2.08 7.28 15.07
C ASP A 257 3.43 8.00 15.00
N THR A 258 3.43 9.30 15.28
CA THR A 258 4.64 10.14 15.11
C THR A 258 5.67 9.97 16.23
N GLU A 259 5.29 9.40 17.37
CA GLU A 259 6.17 9.23 18.53
C GLU A 259 6.91 7.88 18.52
N HIS A 260 6.15 6.79 18.47
CA HIS A 260 6.69 5.43 18.55
C HIS A 260 6.83 4.73 17.21
N HIS A 261 6.36 5.36 16.13
CA HIS A 261 6.34 4.83 14.77
C HIS A 261 5.54 3.52 14.63
N LEU A 262 4.51 3.35 15.45
CA LEU A 262 3.58 2.23 15.35
C LEU A 262 2.57 2.47 14.22
N ILE A 263 2.28 1.46 13.44
CA ILE A 263 1.23 1.54 12.42
C ILE A 263 -0.11 1.45 13.12
N VAL A 264 -0.83 2.56 13.17
CA VAL A 264 -2.16 2.69 13.79
C VAL A 264 -3.22 2.02 12.94
N THR A 265 -3.22 2.31 11.63
CA THR A 265 -4.11 1.67 10.65
C THR A 265 -3.42 1.52 9.31
N HIS A 266 -3.89 0.55 8.53
CA HIS A 266 -3.39 0.31 7.18
C HIS A 266 -4.49 -0.16 6.26
N GLU A 267 -4.31 0.09 4.97
CA GLU A 267 -5.20 -0.39 3.94
C GLU A 267 -4.44 -0.76 2.68
N VAL A 268 -4.88 -1.82 2.00
CA VAL A 268 -4.36 -2.20 0.70
C VAL A 268 -5.38 -1.82 -0.37
N ILE A 269 -4.95 -1.01 -1.33
CA ILE A 269 -5.78 -0.56 -2.43
C ILE A 269 -5.12 -0.89 -3.78
N ASN A 270 -5.92 -0.91 -4.83
CA ASN A 270 -5.43 -1.09 -6.20
C ASN A 270 -5.46 0.19 -7.04
N VAL A 271 -5.53 1.35 -6.38
CA VAL A 271 -5.43 2.67 -6.99
C VAL A 271 -3.99 3.16 -6.94
N GLY A 272 -3.46 3.59 -8.08
CA GLY A 272 -2.04 3.96 -8.20
C GLY A 272 -1.68 5.36 -7.68
N ASN A 273 -2.66 6.21 -7.35
CA ASN A 273 -2.46 7.53 -6.75
C ASN A 273 -3.01 7.58 -5.32
N ASP A 274 -2.55 8.55 -4.54
CA ASP A 274 -2.86 8.69 -3.12
C ASP A 274 -3.91 9.77 -2.84
N ARG A 275 -4.36 10.49 -3.89
CA ARG A 275 -5.12 11.73 -3.80
C ARG A 275 -6.46 11.60 -3.05
N GLY A 276 -7.20 10.51 -3.24
CA GLY A 276 -8.48 10.24 -2.57
C GLY A 276 -8.37 9.36 -1.33
N GLN A 277 -7.22 9.33 -0.63
CA GLN A 277 -7.01 8.43 0.50
C GLN A 277 -6.85 9.16 1.84
N LEU A 278 -6.68 10.48 1.83
CA LEU A 278 -6.36 11.27 3.02
C LEU A 278 -7.48 11.20 4.07
N ALA A 279 -8.69 11.53 3.68
CA ALA A 279 -9.84 11.59 4.61
C ALA A 279 -10.16 10.20 5.18
N ARG A 280 -10.09 9.16 4.33
CA ARG A 280 -10.35 7.79 4.73
C ARG A 280 -9.33 7.29 5.77
N MET A 281 -8.04 7.43 5.48
CA MET A 281 -6.98 7.01 6.40
C MET A 281 -7.00 7.80 7.70
N SER A 282 -7.24 9.11 7.62
CA SER A 282 -7.34 9.99 8.81
C SER A 282 -8.51 9.62 9.73
N LYS A 283 -9.70 9.37 9.15
CA LYS A 283 -10.88 8.95 9.92
C LYS A 283 -10.67 7.60 10.60
N GLN A 284 -10.13 6.62 9.88
CA GLN A 284 -9.80 5.31 10.46
C GLN A 284 -8.77 5.43 11.59
N ALA A 285 -7.72 6.25 11.41
CA ALA A 285 -6.73 6.46 12.47
C ALA A 285 -7.36 7.12 13.71
N LYS A 286 -8.23 8.11 13.51
CA LYS A 286 -8.97 8.78 14.59
C LYS A 286 -9.85 7.80 15.38
N GLU A 287 -10.57 6.92 14.67
CA GLU A 287 -11.42 5.88 15.29
C GLU A 287 -10.57 4.89 16.11
N VAL A 288 -9.45 4.42 15.56
CA VAL A 288 -8.57 3.45 16.24
C VAL A 288 -7.90 4.06 17.48
N LEU A 289 -7.51 5.33 17.40
CA LEU A 289 -6.93 6.06 18.53
C LEU A 289 -7.97 6.47 19.58
N GLU A 290 -9.26 6.46 19.25
CA GLU A 290 -10.39 6.91 20.08
C GLU A 290 -10.20 8.35 20.60
N VAL A 291 -9.82 9.25 19.70
CA VAL A 291 -9.58 10.67 20.02
C VAL A 291 -10.60 11.59 19.35
N ASP A 292 -10.94 12.71 20.00
CA ASP A 292 -11.87 13.71 19.43
C ASP A 292 -11.21 14.56 18.34
N LYS A 293 -9.91 14.79 18.44
CA LYS A 293 -9.10 15.57 17.50
C LYS A 293 -7.85 14.80 17.12
N LEU A 294 -7.48 14.86 15.86
CA LEU A 294 -6.29 14.20 15.34
C LEU A 294 -5.48 15.18 14.48
N GLU A 295 -4.17 15.15 14.58
CA GLU A 295 -3.26 15.77 13.64
C GLU A 295 -2.81 14.74 12.61
N ALA A 296 -2.92 15.05 11.31
CA ALA A 296 -2.47 14.19 10.23
C ALA A 296 -1.47 14.92 9.34
N ILE A 297 -0.29 14.34 9.16
CA ILE A 297 0.77 14.88 8.31
C ILE A 297 0.89 13.99 7.07
N ALA A 298 0.78 14.58 5.87
CA ALA A 298 0.88 13.82 4.62
C ALA A 298 1.77 14.54 3.60
N ASP A 299 2.12 13.86 2.50
CA ASP A 299 2.86 14.50 1.43
C ASP A 299 1.93 15.20 0.41
N ARG A 300 2.54 15.91 -0.54
CA ARG A 300 1.80 16.64 -1.60
C ARG A 300 0.97 15.72 -2.51
N GLY A 301 1.22 14.40 -2.53
CA GLY A 301 0.48 13.44 -3.34
C GLY A 301 -0.96 13.25 -2.86
N TYR A 302 -1.21 13.57 -1.59
CA TYR A 302 -2.54 13.54 -0.97
C TYR A 302 -3.31 14.85 -1.10
N PHE A 303 -2.71 15.89 -1.70
CA PHE A 303 -3.36 17.20 -1.75
C PHE A 303 -4.60 17.17 -2.65
N ASP A 304 -5.74 17.24 -2.02
CA ASP A 304 -7.06 17.39 -2.64
C ASP A 304 -7.94 18.26 -1.75
N GLY A 305 -8.62 19.27 -2.33
CA GLY A 305 -9.42 20.22 -1.55
C GLY A 305 -10.59 19.57 -0.83
N GLU A 306 -11.31 18.66 -1.49
CA GLU A 306 -12.47 17.98 -0.92
C GLU A 306 -12.07 16.99 0.18
N GLU A 307 -10.96 16.27 0.00
CA GLU A 307 -10.40 15.40 1.03
C GLU A 307 -9.95 16.18 2.27
N ILE A 308 -9.33 17.36 2.08
CA ILE A 308 -8.93 18.25 3.18
C ILE A 308 -10.16 18.79 3.92
N LEU A 309 -11.21 19.18 3.21
CA LEU A 309 -12.49 19.61 3.81
C LEU A 309 -13.11 18.47 4.63
N ALA A 310 -13.18 17.27 4.09
CA ALA A 310 -13.71 16.09 4.77
C ALA A 310 -12.91 15.69 6.01
N CYS A 311 -11.61 16.01 6.06
CA CYS A 311 -10.78 15.87 7.27
C CYS A 311 -11.15 16.91 8.32
N GLU A 312 -11.23 18.19 7.93
CA GLU A 312 -11.59 19.30 8.84
C GLU A 312 -12.98 19.06 9.49
N GLU A 313 -13.98 18.65 8.69
CA GLU A 313 -15.32 18.29 9.16
C GLU A 313 -15.31 17.09 10.14
N ALA A 314 -14.39 16.17 9.95
CA ALA A 314 -14.19 15.02 10.84
C ALA A 314 -13.37 15.38 12.11
N GLY A 315 -12.96 16.63 12.30
CA GLY A 315 -12.10 17.04 13.42
C GLY A 315 -10.64 16.61 13.27
N VAL A 316 -10.18 16.41 12.04
CA VAL A 316 -8.78 16.09 11.73
C VAL A 316 -8.09 17.32 11.15
N SER A 317 -7.04 17.77 11.83
CA SER A 317 -6.19 18.87 11.39
C SER A 317 -5.09 18.35 10.49
N VAL A 318 -5.16 18.62 9.18
CA VAL A 318 -4.14 18.12 8.23
C VAL A 318 -3.05 19.16 7.97
N THR A 319 -1.80 18.68 7.78
CA THR A 319 -0.64 19.46 7.38
C THR A 319 0.03 18.77 6.20
N LEU A 320 -0.01 19.39 5.02
CA LEU A 320 0.61 18.88 3.80
C LEU A 320 0.93 20.02 2.82
N PRO A 321 1.98 19.87 1.98
CA PRO A 321 2.36 20.91 1.03
C PRO A 321 1.46 20.92 -0.20
N LYS A 322 1.10 22.11 -0.67
CA LYS A 322 0.36 22.30 -1.90
C LYS A 322 1.24 21.99 -3.12
N PRO A 323 0.77 21.19 -4.10
CA PRO A 323 1.52 20.97 -5.33
C PRO A 323 1.60 22.27 -6.15
N MET A 324 2.79 22.57 -6.65
CA MET A 324 3.00 23.72 -7.55
C MET A 324 2.59 23.31 -8.97
N THR A 325 1.33 23.49 -9.31
CA THR A 325 0.77 23.12 -10.62
C THR A 325 0.81 24.26 -11.64
N SER A 326 1.08 25.49 -11.20
CA SER A 326 1.11 26.66 -12.09
C SER A 326 2.52 26.84 -12.70
N GLY A 327 2.61 26.86 -14.04
CA GLY A 327 3.82 27.22 -14.76
C GLY A 327 4.22 28.72 -14.61
N ALA A 328 3.37 29.54 -13.98
CA ALA A 328 3.62 30.97 -13.81
C ALA A 328 4.96 31.26 -13.10
N LYS A 329 5.29 30.53 -12.03
CA LYS A 329 6.57 30.69 -11.33
C LYS A 329 7.79 30.28 -12.17
N THR A 330 7.69 29.22 -12.94
CA THR A 330 8.79 28.77 -13.82
C THR A 330 9.03 29.76 -14.97
N GLU A 331 8.01 30.56 -15.31
CA GLU A 331 8.10 31.63 -16.30
C GLU A 331 8.38 33.00 -15.65
N GLY A 332 8.74 33.05 -14.36
CA GLY A 332 9.05 34.29 -13.63
C GLY A 332 7.84 35.17 -13.36
N ARG A 333 6.61 34.63 -13.40
CA ARG A 333 5.37 35.36 -13.16
C ARG A 333 4.78 35.08 -11.77
N PHE A 334 4.00 36.03 -11.28
CA PHE A 334 3.28 35.90 -10.01
C PHE A 334 2.30 34.71 -10.03
N GLY A 335 2.35 33.88 -8.99
CA GLY A 335 1.39 32.82 -8.71
C GLY A 335 0.19 33.32 -7.91
N LYS A 336 -0.80 32.44 -7.64
CA LYS A 336 -1.98 32.78 -6.83
C LYS A 336 -1.60 33.24 -5.39
N GLN A 337 -0.55 32.68 -4.83
CA GLN A 337 -0.06 32.99 -3.47
C GLN A 337 0.50 34.43 -3.32
N ASP A 338 0.80 35.10 -4.44
CA ASP A 338 1.27 36.49 -4.42
C ASP A 338 0.11 37.51 -4.38
N PHE A 339 -1.13 37.01 -4.33
CA PHE A 339 -2.36 37.80 -4.23
C PHE A 339 -3.00 37.58 -2.85
N ALA A 340 -3.18 38.65 -2.09
CA ALA A 340 -3.77 38.60 -0.76
C ALA A 340 -5.31 38.73 -0.84
N TYR A 341 -6.03 37.76 -0.29
CA TYR A 341 -7.47 37.84 -0.13
C TYR A 341 -7.84 38.68 1.08
N LEU A 342 -8.76 39.65 0.92
CA LEU A 342 -9.29 40.51 1.97
C LEU A 342 -10.73 40.06 2.23
N PRO A 343 -10.99 39.29 3.31
CA PRO A 343 -12.28 38.67 3.56
C PRO A 343 -13.39 39.68 3.85
N ASP A 344 -13.06 40.77 4.54
CA ASP A 344 -14.03 41.81 4.94
C ASP A 344 -14.65 42.54 3.74
N GLU A 345 -13.86 42.71 2.66
CA GLU A 345 -14.28 43.37 1.43
C GLU A 345 -14.64 42.40 0.31
N ASP A 346 -14.35 41.10 0.50
CA ASP A 346 -14.47 40.05 -0.52
C ASP A 346 -13.74 40.38 -1.83
N VAL A 347 -12.47 40.83 -1.73
CA VAL A 347 -11.62 41.17 -2.88
C VAL A 347 -10.23 40.58 -2.74
N TYR A 348 -9.51 40.49 -3.85
CA TYR A 348 -8.08 40.16 -3.85
C TYR A 348 -7.25 41.44 -4.06
N ARG A 349 -6.20 41.64 -3.29
CA ARG A 349 -5.16 42.65 -3.52
C ARG A 349 -4.02 42.00 -4.31
N CYS A 350 -3.74 42.56 -5.49
CA CYS A 350 -2.65 42.09 -6.34
C CYS A 350 -1.26 42.63 -5.91
N PRO A 351 -0.12 42.08 -6.43
CA PRO A 351 1.22 42.55 -6.10
C PRO A 351 1.49 44.03 -6.39
N SER A 352 0.76 44.67 -7.30
CA SER A 352 0.81 46.11 -7.53
C SER A 352 -0.08 46.95 -6.60
N GLY A 353 -0.70 46.31 -5.60
CA GLY A 353 -1.57 46.97 -4.62
C GLY A 353 -3.00 47.20 -5.07
N GLN A 354 -3.36 46.86 -6.32
CA GLN A 354 -4.72 47.07 -6.85
C GLN A 354 -5.70 46.02 -6.35
N LEU A 355 -6.97 46.38 -6.19
CA LEU A 355 -8.03 45.49 -5.78
C LEU A 355 -8.69 44.82 -6.97
N LEU A 356 -8.91 43.50 -6.84
CA LEU A 356 -9.60 42.66 -7.82
C LEU A 356 -10.93 42.24 -7.20
N PRO A 357 -12.05 42.89 -7.58
CA PRO A 357 -13.38 42.58 -7.04
C PRO A 357 -13.89 41.23 -7.53
N TYR A 358 -14.87 40.69 -6.81
CA TYR A 358 -15.67 39.55 -7.24
C TYR A 358 -16.44 39.88 -8.51
N HIS A 359 -16.53 38.92 -9.44
CA HIS A 359 -17.28 39.08 -10.69
C HIS A 359 -18.36 38.02 -10.88
N CYS A 360 -18.01 36.75 -10.73
CA CYS A 360 -18.96 35.66 -10.96
C CYS A 360 -18.55 34.39 -10.22
N THR A 361 -19.50 33.49 -10.08
CA THR A 361 -19.30 32.15 -9.60
C THR A 361 -19.60 31.16 -10.72
N ASN A 362 -18.74 30.14 -10.87
CA ASN A 362 -18.96 29.02 -11.76
C ASN A 362 -18.62 27.69 -11.08
N VAL A 363 -19.18 26.62 -11.60
CA VAL A 363 -18.88 25.27 -11.11
C VAL A 363 -17.94 24.62 -12.12
N GLU A 364 -16.78 24.17 -11.66
CA GLU A 364 -15.79 23.44 -12.47
C GLU A 364 -15.39 22.18 -11.72
N HIS A 365 -15.49 21.02 -12.38
CA HIS A 365 -15.16 19.72 -11.79
C HIS A 365 -15.85 19.45 -10.43
N GLY A 366 -17.09 19.89 -10.25
CA GLY A 366 -17.85 19.75 -9.02
C GLY A 366 -17.59 20.84 -7.95
N MET A 367 -16.53 21.64 -8.11
CA MET A 367 -16.18 22.71 -7.17
C MET A 367 -16.82 24.05 -7.55
N THR A 368 -17.41 24.74 -6.57
CA THR A 368 -17.89 26.10 -6.71
C THR A 368 -16.74 27.08 -6.63
N LEU A 369 -16.42 27.75 -7.73
CA LEU A 369 -15.30 28.70 -7.85
C LEU A 369 -15.80 30.12 -8.00
N ARG A 370 -15.39 31.01 -7.12
CA ARG A 370 -15.58 32.46 -7.20
C ARG A 370 -14.43 33.06 -7.99
N ARG A 371 -14.72 33.96 -8.93
CA ARG A 371 -13.77 34.58 -9.85
C ARG A 371 -13.60 36.06 -9.55
N TYR A 372 -12.33 36.49 -9.46
CA TYR A 372 -11.93 37.85 -9.11
C TYR A 372 -10.99 38.41 -10.17
N TRP A 373 -11.26 39.63 -10.69
CA TRP A 373 -10.38 40.34 -11.60
C TRP A 373 -10.75 41.84 -11.67
N SER A 374 -9.86 42.65 -12.26
CA SER A 374 -10.14 44.04 -12.61
C SER A 374 -9.45 44.35 -13.95
N THR A 375 -10.23 44.56 -15.01
CA THR A 375 -9.71 44.89 -16.33
C THR A 375 -9.03 46.26 -16.32
N ALA A 376 -9.64 47.26 -15.68
CA ALA A 376 -9.09 48.61 -15.56
C ALA A 376 -7.72 48.63 -14.84
N ALA A 377 -7.63 47.94 -13.68
CA ALA A 377 -6.38 47.84 -12.93
C ALA A 377 -5.26 47.14 -13.74
N CYS A 378 -5.60 46.17 -14.58
CA CYS A 378 -4.62 45.42 -15.38
C CYS A 378 -4.19 46.19 -16.66
N GLN A 379 -5.00 47.07 -17.22
CA GLN A 379 -4.64 47.82 -18.43
C GLN A 379 -3.51 48.80 -18.22
N GLY A 380 -3.51 49.51 -17.08
CA GLY A 380 -2.45 50.49 -16.70
C GLY A 380 -1.33 49.95 -15.84
N CYS A 381 -1.23 48.63 -15.65
CA CYS A 381 -0.30 48.06 -14.67
C CYS A 381 1.14 47.96 -15.20
N ALA A 382 2.07 48.62 -14.50
CA ALA A 382 3.51 48.63 -14.87
C ALA A 382 4.18 47.25 -14.79
N ILE A 383 3.68 46.35 -13.91
CA ILE A 383 4.22 44.97 -13.72
C ILE A 383 3.38 43.91 -14.40
N LYS A 384 2.54 44.27 -15.36
CA LYS A 384 1.63 43.33 -16.05
C LYS A 384 2.36 42.17 -16.71
N SER A 385 3.52 42.40 -17.31
CA SER A 385 4.34 41.37 -17.96
C SER A 385 4.79 40.27 -16.98
N GLN A 386 5.03 40.63 -15.71
CA GLN A 386 5.37 39.69 -14.64
C GLN A 386 4.14 39.01 -14.00
N CYS A 387 2.92 39.37 -14.44
CA CYS A 387 1.68 38.91 -13.86
C CYS A 387 0.90 37.98 -14.81
N THR A 388 0.60 38.46 -16.03
CA THR A 388 -0.21 37.73 -16.99
C THR A 388 0.07 38.16 -18.44
N PRO A 389 0.14 37.23 -19.41
CA PRO A 389 0.17 37.56 -20.82
C PRO A 389 -1.23 37.94 -21.38
N SER A 390 -2.29 37.64 -20.64
CA SER A 390 -3.66 37.88 -21.04
C SER A 390 -4.11 39.34 -20.81
N LYS A 391 -5.32 39.68 -21.27
CA LYS A 391 -5.92 41.02 -21.07
C LYS A 391 -5.90 41.43 -19.59
N GLU A 392 -6.22 40.48 -18.70
CA GLU A 392 -6.30 40.65 -17.26
C GLU A 392 -5.89 39.40 -16.50
N ARG A 393 -5.50 39.53 -15.25
CA ARG A 393 -5.27 38.43 -14.33
C ARG A 393 -6.58 38.05 -13.66
N ARG A 394 -6.98 36.77 -13.79
CA ARG A 394 -8.17 36.21 -13.10
C ARG A 394 -7.70 35.29 -11.98
N ILE A 395 -8.24 35.49 -10.81
CA ILE A 395 -8.01 34.64 -9.64
C ILE A 395 -9.28 33.83 -9.38
N ALA A 396 -9.11 32.51 -9.26
CA ALA A 396 -10.17 31.61 -8.84
C ALA A 396 -10.02 31.31 -7.36
N ARG A 397 -11.09 31.41 -6.59
CA ARG A 397 -11.18 31.04 -5.18
C ARG A 397 -12.26 29.99 -5.02
N TRP A 398 -11.90 28.85 -4.47
CA TRP A 398 -12.86 27.82 -4.07
C TRP A 398 -13.68 28.35 -2.89
N GLU A 399 -14.97 28.00 -2.80
CA GLU A 399 -15.83 28.46 -1.69
C GLU A 399 -15.28 28.04 -0.32
N HIS A 400 -14.64 26.88 -0.23
CA HIS A 400 -13.96 26.37 0.96
C HIS A 400 -12.43 26.64 0.97
N GLU A 401 -11.92 27.59 0.20
CA GLU A 401 -10.48 27.90 0.14
C GLU A 401 -9.88 28.20 1.53
N HIS A 402 -10.68 28.70 2.46
CA HIS A 402 -10.25 28.96 3.84
C HIS A 402 -9.67 27.73 4.55
N VAL A 403 -10.14 26.52 4.20
CA VAL A 403 -9.63 25.26 4.74
C VAL A 403 -8.21 25.00 4.23
N VAL A 404 -7.99 25.23 2.94
CA VAL A 404 -6.65 25.09 2.30
C VAL A 404 -5.67 26.14 2.84
N GLU A 405 -6.16 27.36 3.09
CA GLU A 405 -5.36 28.44 3.72
C GLU A 405 -4.97 28.09 5.16
N LYS A 406 -5.82 27.40 5.92
CA LYS A 406 -5.47 26.87 7.26
C LYS A 406 -4.34 25.84 7.17
N VAL A 407 -4.39 24.93 6.18
CA VAL A 407 -3.34 23.94 5.95
C VAL A 407 -2.01 24.63 5.68
N GLN A 408 -1.99 25.66 4.82
CA GLN A 408 -0.77 26.40 4.51
C GLN A 408 -0.21 27.11 5.77
N ARG A 409 -1.07 27.74 6.57
CA ARG A 409 -0.64 28.38 7.82
C ARG A 409 -0.05 27.37 8.81
N ARG A 410 -0.62 26.16 8.94
CA ARG A 410 -0.05 25.10 9.78
C ARG A 410 1.33 24.69 9.28
N LEU A 411 1.50 24.53 7.96
CA LEU A 411 2.78 24.19 7.34
C LEU A 411 3.82 25.31 7.58
N ASP A 412 3.44 26.58 7.44
CA ASP A 412 4.33 27.71 7.66
C ASP A 412 4.74 27.85 9.13
N SER A 413 3.84 27.48 10.07
CA SER A 413 4.12 27.50 11.51
C SER A 413 4.92 26.29 12.01
N ASN A 414 4.97 25.21 11.25
CA ASN A 414 5.74 24.00 11.57
C ASN A 414 6.63 23.58 10.39
N PRO A 415 7.80 24.20 10.24
CA PRO A 415 8.75 23.89 9.15
C PRO A 415 9.25 22.44 9.14
N ASP A 416 9.28 21.79 10.31
CA ASP A 416 9.78 20.43 10.48
C ASP A 416 8.72 19.36 10.15
N ALA A 417 7.44 19.72 9.93
CA ALA A 417 6.37 18.77 9.69
C ALA A 417 6.70 17.74 8.59
N MET A 418 7.27 18.18 7.48
CA MET A 418 7.63 17.29 6.38
C MET A 418 8.83 16.41 6.67
N ARG A 419 9.72 16.84 7.56
CA ARG A 419 10.82 16.01 8.07
C ARG A 419 10.27 14.94 9.02
N THR A 420 9.48 15.34 9.99
CA THR A 420 8.79 14.41 10.92
C THR A 420 8.01 13.35 10.14
N ARG A 421 7.19 13.77 9.18
CA ARG A 421 6.44 12.85 8.32
C ARG A 421 7.36 11.81 7.66
N ARG A 422 8.47 12.27 7.05
CA ARG A 422 9.39 11.39 6.34
C ARG A 422 10.01 10.36 7.29
N GLU A 423 10.56 10.80 8.41
CA GLU A 423 11.18 9.94 9.41
C GLU A 423 10.18 8.91 9.95
N THR A 424 8.95 9.32 10.22
CA THR A 424 7.88 8.46 10.73
C THR A 424 7.51 7.34 9.77
N VAL A 425 7.24 7.65 8.49
CA VAL A 425 6.71 6.67 7.54
C VAL A 425 7.78 5.85 6.82
N GLU A 426 9.01 6.37 6.70
CA GLU A 426 10.11 5.60 6.12
C GLU A 426 10.52 4.44 7.02
N HIS A 427 10.40 4.58 8.34
CA HIS A 427 10.74 3.55 9.30
C HIS A 427 9.93 2.25 9.10
N PRO A 428 8.58 2.22 9.11
CA PRO A 428 7.82 0.99 8.89
C PRO A 428 7.99 0.44 7.48
N PHE A 429 7.92 1.27 6.43
CA PHE A 429 8.09 0.77 5.07
C PHE A 429 9.49 0.24 4.79
N GLY A 430 10.52 0.89 5.31
CA GLY A 430 11.90 0.42 5.23
C GLY A 430 12.09 -0.92 5.93
N THR A 431 11.55 -1.05 7.15
CA THR A 431 11.61 -2.29 7.93
C THR A 431 10.85 -3.42 7.26
N ILE A 432 9.60 -3.20 6.84
CA ILE A 432 8.77 -4.22 6.20
C ILE A 432 9.40 -4.69 4.89
N LYS A 433 9.88 -3.78 4.04
CA LYS A 433 10.47 -4.14 2.74
C LYS A 433 11.87 -4.73 2.85
N ALA A 434 12.77 -4.09 3.59
CA ALA A 434 14.16 -4.47 3.65
C ALA A 434 14.45 -5.54 4.72
N ARG A 435 14.01 -5.30 5.97
CA ARG A 435 14.31 -6.21 7.08
C ARG A 435 13.41 -7.44 7.09
N MET A 436 12.09 -7.27 6.86
CA MET A 436 11.13 -8.39 6.87
C MET A 436 10.98 -9.07 5.51
N GLY A 437 11.63 -8.54 4.45
CA GLY A 437 11.68 -9.15 3.12
C GLY A 437 10.38 -9.11 2.32
N ALA A 438 9.44 -8.24 2.66
CA ALA A 438 8.16 -8.06 1.96
C ALA A 438 8.34 -7.27 0.65
N THR A 439 9.12 -7.80 -0.29
CA THR A 439 9.35 -7.16 -1.60
C THR A 439 8.22 -7.36 -2.59
N HIS A 440 7.43 -8.42 -2.39
CA HIS A 440 6.28 -8.79 -3.22
C HIS A 440 5.31 -9.63 -2.40
N PHE A 441 4.05 -9.58 -2.76
CA PHE A 441 3.02 -10.42 -2.15
C PHE A 441 3.10 -11.86 -2.64
N LEU A 442 2.74 -12.81 -1.78
CA LEU A 442 2.63 -14.24 -2.11
C LEU A 442 1.19 -14.63 -2.47
N MET A 443 0.22 -13.84 -2.06
CA MET A 443 -1.20 -14.04 -2.35
C MET A 443 -1.67 -13.20 -3.54
N LYS A 444 -2.79 -13.60 -4.14
CA LYS A 444 -3.48 -12.90 -5.21
C LYS A 444 -4.82 -12.40 -4.72
N ARG A 445 -5.35 -11.39 -5.38
CA ARG A 445 -6.60 -10.67 -5.10
C ARG A 445 -6.51 -9.77 -3.87
N LEU A 446 -7.10 -8.62 -3.98
CA LEU A 446 -7.06 -7.53 -3.00
C LEU A 446 -7.39 -8.01 -1.57
N ARG A 447 -8.48 -8.80 -1.42
CA ARG A 447 -8.90 -9.34 -0.12
C ARG A 447 -7.81 -10.15 0.57
N ASN A 448 -7.13 -11.03 -0.17
CA ASN A 448 -6.11 -11.92 0.38
C ASN A 448 -4.80 -11.18 0.63
N VAL A 449 -4.45 -10.27 -0.27
CA VAL A 449 -3.27 -9.39 -0.14
C VAL A 449 -3.42 -8.49 1.10
N ALA A 450 -4.62 -8.01 1.38
CA ALA A 450 -4.89 -7.24 2.60
C ALA A 450 -4.65 -8.07 3.88
N ALA A 451 -5.00 -9.36 3.89
CA ALA A 451 -4.70 -10.25 5.00
C ALA A 451 -3.18 -10.51 5.16
N GLU A 452 -2.49 -10.68 4.04
CA GLU A 452 -1.03 -10.84 4.03
C GLU A 452 -0.33 -9.58 4.57
N MET A 453 -0.80 -8.39 4.17
CA MET A 453 -0.25 -7.13 4.69
C MET A 453 -0.54 -6.94 6.18
N ALA A 454 -1.71 -7.35 6.66
CA ALA A 454 -2.03 -7.29 8.09
C ALA A 454 -1.06 -8.11 8.95
N LEU A 455 -0.61 -9.27 8.48
CA LEU A 455 0.43 -10.05 9.16
C LEU A 455 1.80 -9.34 9.18
N HIS A 456 2.15 -8.64 8.10
CA HIS A 456 3.38 -7.82 8.09
C HIS A 456 3.29 -6.65 9.08
N VAL A 457 2.15 -5.97 9.12
CA VAL A 457 1.90 -4.86 10.04
C VAL A 457 1.92 -5.34 11.50
N LEU A 458 1.26 -6.47 11.79
CA LEU A 458 1.27 -7.07 13.12
C LEU A 458 2.69 -7.43 13.57
N ALA A 459 3.45 -8.11 12.71
CA ALA A 459 4.83 -8.48 13.02
C ALA A 459 5.73 -7.25 13.19
N TYR A 460 5.55 -6.22 12.38
CA TYR A 460 6.26 -4.95 12.54
C TYR A 460 5.94 -4.31 13.89
N ASN A 461 4.65 -4.15 14.23
CA ASN A 461 4.23 -3.53 15.48
C ASN A 461 4.69 -4.35 16.70
N LEU A 462 4.57 -5.68 16.67
CA LEU A 462 5.09 -6.56 17.73
C LEU A 462 6.59 -6.34 17.96
N THR A 463 7.39 -6.39 16.88
CA THR A 463 8.84 -6.14 16.97
C THR A 463 9.11 -4.76 17.55
N ARG A 464 8.36 -3.75 17.13
CA ARG A 464 8.56 -2.38 17.58
C ARG A 464 8.25 -2.23 19.07
N VAL A 465 7.13 -2.80 19.53
CA VAL A 465 6.73 -2.76 20.95
C VAL A 465 7.71 -3.53 21.83
N MET A 466 8.13 -4.74 21.44
CA MET A 466 9.16 -5.48 22.18
C MET A 466 10.46 -4.67 22.33
N ASN A 467 10.87 -3.94 21.27
CA ASN A 467 12.06 -3.08 21.35
C ASN A 467 11.87 -1.82 22.23
N ILE A 468 10.62 -1.36 22.45
CA ILE A 468 10.34 -0.18 23.28
C ILE A 468 10.22 -0.55 24.76
N VAL A 469 9.44 -1.59 25.06
CA VAL A 469 9.08 -1.94 26.47
C VAL A 469 9.70 -3.22 26.96
N GLY A 470 10.30 -4.03 26.09
CA GLY A 470 10.80 -5.38 26.38
C GLY A 470 9.71 -6.44 26.43
N GLU A 471 10.10 -7.70 26.22
CA GLU A 471 9.20 -8.86 26.20
C GLU A 471 8.46 -9.06 27.53
N PRO A 472 9.11 -8.97 28.74
CA PRO A 472 8.43 -9.18 30.00
C PRO A 472 7.30 -8.16 30.26
N SER A 473 7.52 -6.90 29.94
CA SER A 473 6.51 -5.84 30.12
C SER A 473 5.31 -6.04 29.19
N LEU A 474 5.57 -6.46 27.95
CA LEU A 474 4.52 -6.75 26.99
C LEU A 474 3.70 -7.98 27.41
N ILE A 475 4.34 -9.05 27.89
CA ILE A 475 3.66 -10.25 28.43
C ILE A 475 2.79 -9.87 29.63
N ALA A 476 3.30 -9.04 30.54
CA ALA A 476 2.53 -8.57 31.68
C ALA A 476 1.28 -7.78 31.26
N ALA A 477 1.41 -6.89 30.26
CA ALA A 477 0.29 -6.12 29.70
C ALA A 477 -0.75 -7.02 29.03
N ILE A 478 -0.32 -8.03 28.26
CA ILE A 478 -1.21 -9.02 27.63
C ILE A 478 -2.02 -9.80 28.70
N ARG A 479 -1.39 -10.20 29.80
CA ARG A 479 -2.07 -10.94 30.86
C ARG A 479 -3.04 -10.11 31.71
N ALA A 480 -2.93 -8.77 31.62
CA ALA A 480 -3.80 -7.84 32.32
C ALA A 480 -5.07 -7.47 31.54
N THR A 481 -5.14 -7.85 30.24
CA THR A 481 -6.27 -7.60 29.33
C THR A 481 -7.23 -8.77 29.31
#